data_89fe70c70f9f7f4e5ee2e9f764a9d71d
#
_entry.id   89fe70c70f9f7f4e5ee2e9f764a9d71d
#
_cell.length_a   1.000
_cell.length_b   1.000
_cell.length_c   1.000
_cell.angle_alpha   90.00
_cell.angle_beta   90.00
_cell.angle_gamma   90.00
#
_symmetry.space_group_name_H-M   'P 1'
#
loop_
_entity.id
_entity.type
_entity.pdbx_description
1 polymer ?
#
loop_
_entity_poly.entity_id
_entity_poly.type
_entity_poly.pdbx_seq_one_letter_code
_entity_poly.pdbx_strand_id
1 'polypeptide(L)'
;PADLSEAVDAAMRESLSAFGDDTVFLEEAMTDVRHIEVQVLGDTAGNIIHLYERDCSVQRRFQKVVEIAPAPNLTAAQRDALTSDAVTFAHHINYVNAGTIEFLVDKAGRHVFIEMNPRIQVEHTVTEEVTDVDLVEAQLRIAAGETLADLGLDQESIVLRGFALQCRITAEDPANDFRPDTGRLLAYRTPGGAGVRLDGSGGFVGHEITPYFDSLIVKLTCRGRSFDDAVRRAERSLAEFRVRGVATNLAFLQAVLANNDFRSGSVTTTFIDERPELTAASVGADRSTRLLRYLGDITVNRPHGPAPTELDPHTKLPEVVGAPPEGSKQLLDRLGPAGFAASLRNQSALAVTDTTLRDAHQSI
;
A
#
# COMPACT_ATOMS: atom_id res chain seq x y z
N PRO A 1 -17.05 8.28 -30.58
CA PRO A 1 -17.78 7.04 -30.39
C PRO A 1 -19.25 7.29 -30.19
N ALA A 2 -20.12 6.37 -30.64
CA ALA A 2 -21.56 6.56 -30.64
C ALA A 2 -22.13 6.71 -29.22
N ASP A 3 -21.44 6.17 -28.22
CA ASP A 3 -21.90 6.09 -26.82
C ASP A 3 -21.35 7.18 -25.91
N LEU A 4 -20.64 8.20 -26.44
CA LEU A 4 -20.00 9.22 -25.61
C LEU A 4 -21.02 10.03 -24.80
N SER A 5 -22.14 10.41 -25.41
CA SER A 5 -23.17 11.20 -24.72
C SER A 5 -23.80 10.42 -23.56
N GLU A 6 -24.12 9.14 -23.79
CA GLU A 6 -24.65 8.27 -22.74
C GLU A 6 -23.66 8.04 -21.59
N ALA A 7 -22.37 7.86 -21.91
CA ALA A 7 -21.32 7.71 -20.91
C ALA A 7 -21.14 8.98 -20.07
N VAL A 8 -21.18 10.18 -20.70
CA VAL A 8 -21.12 11.47 -19.99
C VAL A 8 -22.32 11.64 -19.07
N ASP A 9 -23.54 11.38 -19.58
CA ASP A 9 -24.75 11.47 -18.78
C ASP A 9 -24.74 10.50 -17.59
N ALA A 10 -24.16 9.31 -17.76
CA ALA A 10 -24.00 8.34 -16.67
C ALA A 10 -23.02 8.86 -15.62
N ALA A 11 -21.86 9.35 -16.05
CA ALA A 11 -20.84 9.92 -15.16
C ALA A 11 -21.36 11.12 -14.38
N MET A 12 -22.11 12.02 -15.03
CA MET A 12 -22.74 13.17 -14.35
C MET A 12 -23.74 12.74 -13.27
N ARG A 13 -24.57 11.73 -13.54
CA ARG A 13 -25.51 11.19 -12.54
C ARG A 13 -24.78 10.57 -11.35
N GLU A 14 -23.71 9.83 -11.60
CA GLU A 14 -22.90 9.21 -10.56
C GLU A 14 -22.20 10.27 -9.69
N SER A 15 -21.58 11.27 -10.34
CA SER A 15 -20.94 12.40 -9.67
C SER A 15 -21.92 13.18 -8.79
N LEU A 16 -23.09 13.50 -9.32
CA LEU A 16 -24.14 14.19 -8.56
C LEU A 16 -24.59 13.37 -7.34
N SER A 17 -24.74 12.06 -7.50
CA SER A 17 -25.15 11.16 -6.41
C SER A 17 -24.09 11.03 -5.32
N ALA A 18 -22.81 10.95 -5.71
CA ALA A 18 -21.70 10.72 -4.77
C ALA A 18 -21.20 12.00 -4.11
N PHE A 19 -21.17 13.11 -4.84
CA PHE A 19 -20.50 14.35 -4.42
C PHE A 19 -21.43 15.58 -4.35
N GLY A 20 -22.65 15.48 -4.86
CA GLY A 20 -23.59 16.59 -4.93
C GLY A 20 -23.27 17.60 -6.04
N ASP A 21 -22.38 17.27 -6.96
CA ASP A 21 -21.95 18.08 -8.11
C ASP A 21 -21.90 17.17 -9.35
N ASP A 22 -22.49 17.60 -10.45
CA ASP A 22 -22.55 16.86 -11.71
C ASP A 22 -21.43 17.23 -12.70
N THR A 23 -20.48 18.05 -12.27
CA THR A 23 -19.34 18.47 -13.10
C THR A 23 -18.46 17.28 -13.44
N VAL A 24 -18.26 17.04 -14.74
CA VAL A 24 -17.34 16.02 -15.28
C VAL A 24 -16.49 16.65 -16.39
N PHE A 25 -15.33 16.10 -16.62
CA PHE A 25 -14.43 16.48 -17.72
C PHE A 25 -13.94 15.23 -18.45
N LEU A 26 -13.45 15.44 -19.66
CA LEU A 26 -12.94 14.37 -20.50
C LEU A 26 -11.40 14.42 -20.54
N GLU A 27 -10.80 13.25 -20.38
CA GLU A 27 -9.35 13.07 -20.49
C GLU A 27 -9.02 12.07 -21.61
N GLU A 28 -7.78 12.16 -22.16
CA GLU A 28 -7.28 11.17 -23.08
C GLU A 28 -7.13 9.81 -22.36
N ALA A 29 -7.80 8.77 -22.88
CA ALA A 29 -7.63 7.42 -22.35
C ALA A 29 -6.32 6.82 -22.86
N MET A 30 -5.42 6.53 -21.95
CA MET A 30 -4.18 5.81 -22.27
C MET A 30 -4.35 4.33 -21.98
N THR A 31 -4.02 3.49 -22.94
CA THR A 31 -4.06 2.02 -22.83
C THR A 31 -2.67 1.43 -22.83
N ASP A 32 -2.51 0.22 -22.31
CA ASP A 32 -1.22 -0.49 -22.27
C ASP A 32 -0.12 0.31 -21.54
N VAL A 33 -0.48 0.97 -20.46
CA VAL A 33 0.43 1.84 -19.71
C VAL A 33 0.93 1.17 -18.43
N ARG A 34 2.06 1.66 -17.96
CA ARG A 34 2.58 1.38 -16.61
C ARG A 34 2.15 2.51 -15.68
N HIS A 35 1.90 2.17 -14.44
CA HIS A 35 1.70 3.12 -13.35
C HIS A 35 3.03 3.29 -12.61
N ILE A 36 3.69 4.41 -12.87
CA ILE A 36 4.97 4.75 -12.24
C ILE A 36 4.76 5.97 -11.35
N GLU A 37 5.32 5.93 -10.17
CA GLU A 37 5.19 7.02 -9.21
C GLU A 37 6.56 7.41 -8.65
N VAL A 38 6.74 8.68 -8.33
CA VAL A 38 7.98 9.22 -7.79
C VAL A 38 7.79 9.70 -6.36
N GLN A 39 8.59 9.16 -5.44
CA GLN A 39 8.64 9.62 -4.06
C GLN A 39 9.42 10.93 -3.98
N VAL A 40 8.80 11.98 -3.46
CA VAL A 40 9.46 13.25 -3.16
C VAL A 40 9.51 13.51 -1.67
N LEU A 41 10.48 14.28 -1.26
CA LEU A 41 10.65 14.76 0.11
C LEU A 41 11.11 16.21 0.05
N GLY A 42 10.37 17.13 0.72
CA GLY A 42 10.64 18.55 0.74
C GLY A 42 10.76 19.08 2.17
N ASP A 43 11.60 20.09 2.39
CA ASP A 43 11.72 20.78 3.66
C ASP A 43 11.12 22.20 3.63
N THR A 44 11.07 22.84 4.78
CA THR A 44 10.54 24.21 4.92
C THR A 44 11.50 25.29 4.39
N ALA A 45 12.74 24.95 4.09
CA ALA A 45 13.72 25.83 3.46
C ALA A 45 13.59 25.87 1.93
N GLY A 46 12.69 25.03 1.35
CA GLY A 46 12.42 24.95 -0.07
C GLY A 46 13.31 23.96 -0.81
N ASN A 47 14.09 23.15 -0.10
CA ASN A 47 14.84 22.07 -0.72
C ASN A 47 13.89 20.89 -0.97
N ILE A 48 14.00 20.28 -2.16
CA ILE A 48 13.21 19.12 -2.56
C ILE A 48 14.13 18.11 -3.23
N ILE A 49 14.04 16.86 -2.79
CA ILE A 49 14.70 15.71 -3.40
C ILE A 49 13.68 14.67 -3.85
N HIS A 50 14.08 13.81 -4.77
CA HIS A 50 13.35 12.58 -5.06
C HIS A 50 14.08 11.37 -4.48
N LEU A 51 13.30 10.37 -4.10
CA LEU A 51 13.79 9.07 -3.64
C LEU A 51 13.50 7.98 -4.68
N TYR A 52 13.65 8.36 -5.93
CA TYR A 52 13.39 7.54 -7.11
C TYR A 52 11.94 7.09 -7.26
N GLU A 53 11.72 6.24 -8.23
CA GLU A 53 10.40 5.79 -8.66
C GLU A 53 10.07 4.40 -8.16
N ARG A 54 8.76 4.13 -8.12
CA ARG A 54 8.16 2.82 -7.93
C ARG A 54 7.31 2.45 -9.15
N ASP A 55 7.24 1.17 -9.46
CA ASP A 55 6.28 0.60 -10.40
C ASP A 55 5.12 -0.01 -9.61
N CYS A 56 3.93 0.50 -9.86
CA CYS A 56 2.67 0.08 -9.25
C CYS A 56 1.69 -0.46 -10.29
N SER A 57 2.19 -0.97 -11.41
CA SER A 57 1.37 -1.46 -12.53
C SER A 57 0.57 -2.72 -12.21
N VAL A 58 1.04 -3.54 -11.25
CA VAL A 58 0.30 -4.73 -10.81
C VAL A 58 -0.82 -4.29 -9.87
N GLN A 59 -1.96 -4.03 -10.46
CA GLN A 59 -3.14 -3.55 -9.74
C GLN A 59 -4.41 -4.24 -10.25
N ARG A 60 -5.44 -4.26 -9.42
CA ARG A 60 -6.76 -4.75 -9.75
C ARG A 60 -7.80 -3.69 -9.37
N ARG A 61 -8.65 -3.31 -10.32
CA ARG A 61 -9.65 -2.25 -10.11
C ARG A 61 -9.04 -1.00 -9.46
N PHE A 62 -7.87 -0.57 -9.98
CA PHE A 62 -7.08 0.55 -9.47
C PHE A 62 -6.48 0.38 -8.07
N GLN A 63 -6.62 -0.78 -7.44
CA GLN A 63 -5.94 -1.10 -6.18
C GLN A 63 -4.59 -1.78 -6.46
N LYS A 64 -3.52 -1.19 -5.97
CA LYS A 64 -2.15 -1.73 -6.07
C LYS A 64 -2.05 -3.04 -5.28
N VAL A 65 -1.41 -4.05 -5.85
CA VAL A 65 -1.28 -5.40 -5.29
C VAL A 65 0.18 -5.78 -5.06
N VAL A 66 1.03 -5.43 -6.06
CA VAL A 66 2.48 -5.60 -5.99
C VAL A 66 3.14 -4.32 -6.45
N GLU A 67 4.07 -3.82 -5.66
CA GLU A 67 4.84 -2.62 -5.94
C GLU A 67 6.34 -2.93 -5.98
N ILE A 68 7.08 -2.27 -6.86
CA ILE A 68 8.49 -2.55 -7.12
C ILE A 68 9.29 -1.24 -7.14
N ALA A 69 10.45 -1.22 -6.49
CA ALA A 69 11.43 -0.14 -6.60
C ALA A 69 12.85 -0.69 -6.86
N PRO A 70 13.61 -0.05 -7.74
CA PRO A 70 13.17 0.86 -8.78
C PRO A 70 12.31 0.15 -9.82
N ALA A 71 11.61 0.90 -10.69
CA ALA A 71 10.81 0.33 -11.77
C ALA A 71 11.70 -0.47 -12.73
N PRO A 72 11.38 -1.77 -13.01
CA PRO A 72 12.14 -2.56 -13.96
C PRO A 72 12.07 -1.96 -15.37
N ASN A 73 13.13 -2.15 -16.16
CA ASN A 73 13.17 -1.79 -17.57
C ASN A 73 12.94 -0.31 -17.92
N LEU A 74 12.98 0.61 -16.97
CA LEU A 74 13.12 2.02 -17.30
C LEU A 74 14.55 2.32 -17.73
N THR A 75 14.68 3.04 -18.84
CA THR A 75 15.99 3.60 -19.23
C THR A 75 16.39 4.73 -18.29
N ALA A 76 17.68 5.03 -18.18
CA ALA A 76 18.16 6.16 -17.39
C ALA A 76 17.46 7.47 -17.79
N ALA A 77 17.32 7.72 -19.12
CA ALA A 77 16.68 8.94 -19.61
C ALA A 77 15.18 9.04 -19.21
N GLN A 78 14.45 7.92 -19.21
CA GLN A 78 13.06 7.90 -18.76
C GLN A 78 12.96 8.16 -17.24
N ARG A 79 13.84 7.55 -16.45
CA ARG A 79 13.91 7.78 -15.00
C ARG A 79 14.23 9.24 -14.71
N ASP A 80 15.25 9.80 -15.36
CA ASP A 80 15.67 11.18 -15.17
C ASP A 80 14.54 12.17 -15.53
N ALA A 81 13.80 11.90 -16.62
CA ALA A 81 12.66 12.72 -17.01
C ALA A 81 11.54 12.69 -15.96
N LEU A 82 11.13 11.49 -15.50
CA LEU A 82 10.09 11.30 -14.50
C LEU A 82 10.45 11.99 -13.16
N THR A 83 11.67 11.76 -12.68
CA THR A 83 12.12 12.33 -11.41
C THR A 83 12.30 13.84 -11.49
N SER A 84 12.78 14.37 -12.62
CA SER A 84 12.90 15.80 -12.86
C SER A 84 11.54 16.49 -12.90
N ASP A 85 10.55 15.90 -13.59
CA ASP A 85 9.21 16.47 -13.66
C ASP A 85 8.53 16.44 -12.29
N ALA A 86 8.71 15.36 -11.52
CA ALA A 86 8.18 15.26 -10.17
C ALA A 86 8.78 16.32 -9.23
N VAL A 87 10.09 16.52 -9.26
CA VAL A 87 10.76 17.56 -8.46
C VAL A 87 10.32 18.96 -8.91
N THR A 88 10.22 19.19 -10.21
CA THR A 88 9.73 20.47 -10.76
C THR A 88 8.32 20.78 -10.30
N PHE A 89 7.42 19.80 -10.37
CA PHE A 89 6.05 19.93 -9.88
C PHE A 89 6.03 20.26 -8.38
N ALA A 90 6.77 19.50 -7.57
CA ALA A 90 6.84 19.70 -6.12
C ALA A 90 7.40 21.10 -5.75
N HIS A 91 8.41 21.58 -6.48
CA HIS A 91 8.91 22.96 -6.32
C HIS A 91 7.86 24.02 -6.67
N HIS A 92 7.12 23.80 -7.76
CA HIS A 92 6.10 24.76 -8.21
C HIS A 92 5.00 25.00 -7.16
N ILE A 93 4.66 23.97 -6.38
CA ILE A 93 3.67 24.07 -5.31
C ILE A 93 4.26 24.33 -3.93
N ASN A 94 5.60 24.55 -3.82
CA ASN A 94 6.33 24.67 -2.56
C ASN A 94 6.02 23.55 -1.58
N TYR A 95 6.12 22.31 -2.08
CA TYR A 95 5.74 21.13 -1.31
C TYR A 95 6.68 20.89 -0.14
N VAL A 96 6.12 20.54 1.03
CA VAL A 96 6.86 20.22 2.24
C VAL A 96 6.44 18.86 2.76
N ASN A 97 7.38 18.07 3.25
CA ASN A 97 7.25 16.74 3.79
C ASN A 97 7.24 15.64 2.69
N ALA A 98 6.85 14.41 3.04
CA ALA A 98 6.82 13.29 2.09
C ALA A 98 5.56 13.33 1.23
N GLY A 99 5.74 13.16 -0.07
CA GLY A 99 4.64 13.07 -1.04
C GLY A 99 5.02 12.17 -2.21
N THR A 100 4.02 11.78 -2.98
CA THR A 100 4.21 10.93 -4.14
C THR A 100 3.48 11.51 -5.34
N ILE A 101 4.16 11.57 -6.49
CA ILE A 101 3.60 12.05 -7.75
C ILE A 101 3.45 10.86 -8.67
N GLU A 102 2.23 10.62 -9.15
CA GLU A 102 1.86 9.46 -9.94
C GLU A 102 1.76 9.80 -11.44
N PHE A 103 2.28 8.89 -12.28
CA PHE A 103 2.31 9.01 -13.73
C PHE A 103 1.82 7.74 -14.41
N LEU A 104 1.18 7.89 -15.57
CA LEU A 104 1.05 6.81 -16.55
C LEU A 104 2.19 6.93 -17.57
N VAL A 105 2.85 5.80 -17.85
CA VAL A 105 3.96 5.73 -18.79
C VAL A 105 3.60 4.73 -19.89
N ASP A 106 3.60 5.19 -21.15
CA ASP A 106 3.33 4.34 -22.31
C ASP A 106 4.58 3.56 -22.77
N LYS A 107 4.37 2.67 -23.75
CA LYS A 107 5.47 1.86 -24.32
C LYS A 107 6.56 2.68 -25.03
N ALA A 108 6.23 3.90 -25.47
CA ALA A 108 7.20 4.81 -26.10
C ALA A 108 8.02 5.59 -25.03
N GLY A 109 7.61 5.52 -23.77
CA GLY A 109 8.24 6.24 -22.68
C GLY A 109 7.67 7.64 -22.45
N ARG A 110 6.57 8.01 -23.15
CA ARG A 110 5.82 9.23 -22.84
C ARG A 110 5.14 9.02 -21.48
N HIS A 111 5.31 9.96 -20.57
CA HIS A 111 4.61 9.95 -19.30
C HIS A 111 3.65 11.12 -19.18
N VAL A 112 2.56 10.92 -18.46
CA VAL A 112 1.57 11.93 -18.12
C VAL A 112 1.28 11.89 -16.64
N PHE A 113 1.12 13.07 -16.04
CA PHE A 113 0.73 13.23 -14.64
C PHE A 113 -0.70 12.72 -14.43
N ILE A 114 -0.93 12.00 -13.33
CA ILE A 114 -2.26 11.60 -12.88
C ILE A 114 -2.66 12.44 -11.67
N GLU A 115 -1.94 12.27 -10.57
CA GLU A 115 -2.25 12.90 -9.30
C GLU A 115 -1.01 13.05 -8.42
N MET A 116 -1.13 13.82 -7.35
CA MET A 116 -0.19 13.84 -6.26
C MET A 116 -0.87 13.37 -4.97
N ASN A 117 -0.24 12.45 -4.27
CA ASN A 117 -0.63 12.04 -2.93
C ASN A 117 0.24 12.80 -1.91
N PRO A 118 -0.31 13.84 -1.22
CA PRO A 118 0.46 14.67 -0.28
C PRO A 118 0.56 13.98 1.09
N ARG A 119 1.04 12.77 1.11
CA ARG A 119 1.16 11.91 2.30
C ARG A 119 2.10 10.75 2.02
N ILE A 120 2.49 10.03 3.08
CA ILE A 120 3.11 8.72 2.93
C ILE A 120 2.12 7.71 2.34
N GLN A 121 2.59 6.75 1.57
CA GLN A 121 1.79 5.69 0.95
C GLN A 121 2.12 4.32 1.53
N VAL A 122 1.23 3.34 1.31
CA VAL A 122 1.39 1.96 1.78
C VAL A 122 2.70 1.35 1.27
N GLU A 123 3.07 1.67 0.05
CA GLU A 123 4.22 1.16 -0.70
C GLU A 123 5.56 1.88 -0.43
N HIS A 124 5.61 2.81 0.52
CA HIS A 124 6.84 3.51 0.89
C HIS A 124 8.00 2.57 1.24
N THR A 125 7.69 1.39 1.75
CA THR A 125 8.68 0.42 2.21
C THR A 125 9.65 -0.03 1.12
N VAL A 126 9.22 -0.13 -0.16
CA VAL A 126 10.15 -0.49 -1.24
C VAL A 126 11.15 0.62 -1.54
N THR A 127 10.74 1.88 -1.39
CA THR A 127 11.66 3.04 -1.50
C THR A 127 12.68 3.02 -0.36
N GLU A 128 12.24 2.83 0.88
CA GLU A 128 13.13 2.75 2.05
C GLU A 128 14.17 1.64 1.89
N GLU A 129 13.75 0.46 1.42
CA GLU A 129 14.63 -0.69 1.21
C GLU A 129 15.70 -0.47 0.13
N VAL A 130 15.45 0.37 -0.89
CA VAL A 130 16.44 0.61 -1.96
C VAL A 130 17.24 1.88 -1.78
N THR A 131 16.82 2.81 -0.92
CA THR A 131 17.49 4.08 -0.67
C THR A 131 18.17 4.15 0.70
N ASP A 132 17.82 3.24 1.61
CA ASP A 132 18.21 3.26 3.03
C ASP A 132 17.76 4.57 3.76
N VAL A 133 16.67 5.21 3.29
CA VAL A 133 16.07 6.40 3.91
C VAL A 133 14.81 6.00 4.66
N ASP A 134 14.75 6.26 5.97
CA ASP A 134 13.53 6.12 6.77
C ASP A 134 12.62 7.33 6.51
N LEU A 135 11.55 7.10 5.73
CA LEU A 135 10.62 8.16 5.33
C LEU A 135 9.79 8.66 6.50
N VAL A 136 9.45 7.80 7.44
CA VAL A 136 8.65 8.19 8.61
C VAL A 136 9.49 9.04 9.57
N GLU A 137 10.74 8.66 9.83
CA GLU A 137 11.67 9.49 10.60
C GLU A 137 11.88 10.83 9.91
N ALA A 138 12.13 10.84 8.61
CA ALA A 138 12.32 12.06 7.84
C ALA A 138 11.08 12.98 7.93
N GLN A 139 9.87 12.45 7.81
CA GLN A 139 8.64 13.22 7.98
C GLN A 139 8.55 13.92 9.34
N LEU A 140 8.85 13.19 10.41
CA LEU A 140 8.79 13.71 11.78
C LEU A 140 9.83 14.81 11.99
N ARG A 141 11.06 14.61 11.54
CA ARG A 141 12.16 15.57 11.67
C ARG A 141 11.92 16.84 10.87
N ILE A 142 11.45 16.72 9.61
CA ILE A 142 11.08 17.88 8.80
C ILE A 142 9.93 18.66 9.44
N ALA A 143 8.91 17.97 9.95
CA ALA A 143 7.80 18.61 10.63
C ALA A 143 8.23 19.28 11.95
N ALA A 144 9.30 18.79 12.58
CA ALA A 144 9.93 19.43 13.73
C ALA A 144 10.79 20.67 13.37
N GLY A 145 10.97 20.95 12.07
CA GLY A 145 11.69 22.13 11.56
C GLY A 145 13.11 21.85 11.08
N GLU A 146 13.55 20.59 11.05
CA GLU A 146 14.83 20.23 10.47
C GLU A 146 14.78 20.29 8.94
N THR A 147 15.92 20.62 8.33
CA THR A 147 16.09 20.65 6.87
C THR A 147 16.58 19.30 6.35
N LEU A 148 16.49 19.09 5.03
CA LEU A 148 17.07 17.91 4.39
C LEU A 148 18.59 17.81 4.68
N ALA A 149 19.28 18.95 4.74
CA ALA A 149 20.70 18.99 5.08
C ALA A 149 20.96 18.53 6.53
N ASP A 150 20.11 18.89 7.50
CA ASP A 150 20.21 18.42 8.88
C ASP A 150 20.00 16.91 9.00
N LEU A 151 19.21 16.33 8.07
CA LEU A 151 19.01 14.89 7.96
C LEU A 151 20.18 14.18 7.23
N GLY A 152 21.09 14.92 6.63
CA GLY A 152 22.13 14.38 5.76
C GLY A 152 21.60 13.86 4.42
N LEU A 153 20.46 14.38 4.00
CA LEU A 153 19.79 13.99 2.75
C LEU A 153 20.00 15.09 1.70
N ASP A 154 20.85 14.80 0.74
CA ASP A 154 20.97 15.55 -0.49
C ASP A 154 20.81 14.61 -1.70
N GLN A 155 20.43 15.16 -2.86
CA GLN A 155 20.10 14.33 -4.02
C GLN A 155 21.28 13.49 -4.50
N GLU A 156 22.51 13.97 -4.36
CA GLU A 156 23.72 13.28 -4.81
C GLU A 156 24.09 12.11 -3.90
N SER A 157 23.73 12.18 -2.63
CA SER A 157 23.97 11.14 -1.64
C SER A 157 22.98 9.98 -1.73
N ILE A 158 21.80 10.20 -2.34
CA ILE A 158 20.77 9.16 -2.48
C ILE A 158 21.13 8.19 -3.60
N VAL A 159 21.47 6.96 -3.25
CA VAL A 159 21.91 5.92 -4.18
C VAL A 159 20.96 4.74 -4.14
N LEU A 160 20.48 4.33 -5.32
CA LEU A 160 19.70 3.10 -5.46
C LEU A 160 20.57 1.86 -5.21
N ARG A 161 20.09 0.96 -4.33
CA ARG A 161 20.80 -0.26 -3.94
C ARG A 161 19.95 -1.50 -4.16
N GLY A 162 20.08 -2.09 -5.32
CA GLY A 162 19.34 -3.30 -5.69
C GLY A 162 17.90 -3.02 -6.07
N PHE A 163 17.03 -3.97 -5.75
CA PHE A 163 15.58 -3.92 -5.99
C PHE A 163 14.82 -4.34 -4.74
N ALA A 164 13.68 -3.75 -4.53
CA ALA A 164 12.71 -4.20 -3.54
C ALA A 164 11.35 -4.42 -4.18
N LEU A 165 10.62 -5.40 -3.68
CA LEU A 165 9.28 -5.77 -4.12
C LEU A 165 8.40 -5.95 -2.91
N GLN A 166 7.26 -5.27 -2.87
CA GLN A 166 6.23 -5.41 -1.84
C GLN A 166 5.05 -6.19 -2.39
N CYS A 167 4.53 -7.12 -1.59
CA CYS A 167 3.25 -7.79 -1.82
C CYS A 167 2.28 -7.42 -0.70
N ARG A 168 1.07 -7.02 -1.04
CA ARG A 168 -0.03 -6.81 -0.08
C ARG A 168 -0.73 -8.13 0.18
N ILE A 169 -0.55 -8.69 1.37
CA ILE A 169 -1.23 -9.92 1.78
C ILE A 169 -2.53 -9.56 2.46
N THR A 170 -3.65 -9.94 1.83
CA THR A 170 -5.01 -9.58 2.24
C THR A 170 -5.84 -10.80 2.62
N ALA A 171 -6.84 -10.58 3.47
CA ALA A 171 -7.88 -11.55 3.78
C ALA A 171 -9.00 -11.48 2.72
N GLU A 172 -8.70 -11.93 1.52
CA GLU A 172 -9.58 -11.92 0.36
C GLU A 172 -9.54 -13.26 -0.37
N ASP A 173 -10.64 -13.61 -1.03
CA ASP A 173 -10.74 -14.81 -1.85
C ASP A 173 -10.63 -14.48 -3.35
N PRO A 174 -9.46 -14.67 -3.98
CA PRO A 174 -9.27 -14.39 -5.40
C PRO A 174 -10.18 -15.21 -6.33
N ALA A 175 -10.55 -16.45 -5.93
CA ALA A 175 -11.43 -17.30 -6.71
C ALA A 175 -12.90 -16.83 -6.67
N ASN A 176 -13.23 -15.92 -5.73
CA ASN A 176 -14.56 -15.36 -5.55
C ASN A 176 -14.49 -13.81 -5.68
N ASP A 177 -13.88 -13.35 -6.78
CA ASP A 177 -13.74 -11.94 -7.15
C ASP A 177 -13.10 -11.05 -6.06
N PHE A 178 -12.13 -11.60 -5.30
CA PHE A 178 -11.44 -10.92 -4.19
C PHE A 178 -12.39 -10.43 -3.10
N ARG A 179 -13.49 -11.13 -2.91
CA ARG A 179 -14.39 -10.81 -1.82
C ARG A 179 -13.64 -10.89 -0.49
N PRO A 180 -13.72 -9.85 0.35
CA PRO A 180 -13.16 -9.90 1.69
C PRO A 180 -13.69 -11.09 2.47
N ASP A 181 -12.81 -11.83 3.13
CA ASP A 181 -13.16 -12.92 4.01
C ASP A 181 -12.91 -12.51 5.46
N THR A 182 -13.81 -12.90 6.34
CA THR A 182 -13.81 -12.55 7.75
C THR A 182 -13.74 -13.79 8.60
N GLY A 183 -13.17 -13.66 9.78
CA GLY A 183 -13.06 -14.78 10.71
C GLY A 183 -11.84 -14.67 11.61
N ARG A 184 -11.65 -15.69 12.44
CA ARG A 184 -10.55 -15.75 13.39
C ARG A 184 -9.33 -16.46 12.80
N LEU A 185 -8.15 -15.86 12.92
CA LEU A 185 -6.89 -16.49 12.50
C LEU A 185 -6.57 -17.68 13.42
N LEU A 186 -6.62 -18.87 12.85
CA LEU A 186 -6.32 -20.14 13.54
C LEU A 186 -4.83 -20.47 13.52
N ALA A 187 -4.12 -19.97 12.52
CA ALA A 187 -2.66 -20.01 12.43
C ALA A 187 -2.17 -18.75 11.74
N TYR A 188 -1.13 -18.16 12.29
CA TYR A 188 -0.41 -17.05 11.69
C TYR A 188 1.09 -17.26 11.92
N ARG A 189 1.82 -17.53 10.85
CA ARG A 189 3.27 -17.66 10.84
C ARG A 189 3.82 -16.95 9.64
N THR A 190 4.77 -16.08 9.88
CA THR A 190 5.42 -15.24 8.89
C THR A 190 6.79 -15.80 8.50
N PRO A 191 7.27 -15.49 7.29
CA PRO A 191 8.65 -15.76 6.88
C PRO A 191 9.61 -14.83 7.63
N GLY A 192 10.90 -15.13 7.48
CA GLY A 192 11.98 -14.29 7.99
C GLY A 192 13.26 -14.44 7.20
N GLY A 193 14.31 -13.79 7.68
CA GLY A 193 15.65 -13.86 7.10
C GLY A 193 16.09 -12.56 6.40
N ALA A 194 17.32 -12.55 5.90
CA ALA A 194 17.93 -11.37 5.30
C ALA A 194 17.14 -10.86 4.08
N GLY A 195 16.84 -9.56 4.06
CA GLY A 195 16.09 -8.89 2.99
C GLY A 195 14.60 -9.25 2.96
N VAL A 196 14.03 -9.67 4.10
CA VAL A 196 12.59 -9.85 4.31
C VAL A 196 12.15 -8.88 5.39
N ARG A 197 11.27 -7.97 5.03
CA ARG A 197 10.64 -7.00 5.92
C ARG A 197 9.14 -7.23 5.96
N LEU A 198 8.56 -7.11 7.13
CA LEU A 198 7.13 -7.26 7.35
C LEU A 198 6.60 -6.04 8.08
N ASP A 199 5.60 -5.39 7.47
CA ASP A 199 4.88 -4.27 8.07
C ASP A 199 3.40 -4.67 8.13
N GLY A 200 2.90 -4.92 9.32
CA GLY A 200 1.55 -5.44 9.50
C GLY A 200 0.85 -4.86 10.71
N SER A 201 -0.46 -4.95 10.70
CA SER A 201 -1.35 -4.50 11.79
C SER A 201 -1.37 -5.45 13.00
N GLY A 202 -0.37 -6.36 13.12
CA GLY A 202 -0.27 -7.25 14.27
C GLY A 202 -1.06 -8.54 14.15
N GLY A 203 -1.08 -9.17 12.98
CA GLY A 203 -1.65 -10.50 12.82
C GLY A 203 -1.06 -11.48 13.83
N PHE A 204 -1.89 -12.16 14.58
CA PHE A 204 -1.53 -13.20 15.55
C PHE A 204 -2.62 -14.27 15.62
N VAL A 205 -2.29 -15.42 16.17
CA VAL A 205 -3.27 -16.49 16.35
C VAL A 205 -4.37 -16.03 17.32
N GLY A 206 -5.61 -16.11 16.85
CA GLY A 206 -6.79 -15.63 17.59
C GLY A 206 -7.24 -14.22 17.19
N HIS A 207 -6.47 -13.48 16.39
CA HIS A 207 -6.90 -12.20 15.81
C HIS A 207 -8.15 -12.40 14.95
N GLU A 208 -9.13 -11.51 15.09
CA GLU A 208 -10.38 -11.54 14.34
C GLU A 208 -10.33 -10.53 13.20
N ILE A 209 -10.41 -11.03 11.97
CA ILE A 209 -10.55 -10.20 10.77
C ILE A 209 -12.02 -9.85 10.65
N THR A 210 -12.33 -8.55 10.70
CA THR A 210 -13.70 -8.03 10.66
C THR A 210 -13.99 -7.35 9.32
N PRO A 211 -15.25 -7.19 8.92
CA PRO A 211 -15.61 -6.48 7.69
C PRO A 211 -15.57 -4.94 7.83
N TYR A 212 -15.19 -4.43 8.99
CA TYR A 212 -15.23 -2.99 9.29
C TYR A 212 -13.93 -2.26 8.96
N PHE A 213 -12.88 -3.00 8.60
CA PHE A 213 -11.55 -2.47 8.28
C PHE A 213 -11.03 -3.13 7.02
N ASP A 214 -9.97 -2.52 6.45
CA ASP A 214 -9.24 -3.07 5.33
C ASP A 214 -8.87 -4.54 5.55
N SER A 215 -8.97 -5.32 4.48
CA SER A 215 -8.57 -6.73 4.44
C SER A 215 -7.06 -6.95 4.56
N LEU A 216 -6.23 -5.90 4.53
CA LEU A 216 -4.78 -6.00 4.58
C LEU A 216 -4.30 -6.60 5.91
N ILE A 217 -3.67 -7.78 5.83
CA ILE A 217 -3.08 -8.46 6.99
C ILE A 217 -1.66 -7.97 7.23
N VAL A 218 -0.84 -7.94 6.17
CA VAL A 218 0.58 -7.58 6.25
C VAL A 218 1.14 -7.22 4.88
N LYS A 219 2.06 -6.26 4.85
CA LYS A 219 2.93 -5.99 3.71
C LYS A 219 4.19 -6.84 3.83
N LEU A 220 4.47 -7.63 2.82
CA LEU A 220 5.72 -8.36 2.68
C LEU A 220 6.61 -7.60 1.71
N THR A 221 7.70 -7.01 2.19
CA THR A 221 8.71 -6.35 1.34
C THR A 221 9.97 -7.19 1.28
N CYS A 222 10.41 -7.53 0.08
CA CYS A 222 11.60 -8.35 -0.16
C CYS A 222 12.62 -7.58 -0.99
N ARG A 223 13.85 -7.44 -0.46
CA ARG A 223 14.99 -6.80 -1.14
C ARG A 223 15.92 -7.82 -1.75
N GLY A 224 16.41 -7.56 -2.98
CA GLY A 224 17.39 -8.34 -3.70
C GLY A 224 18.47 -7.48 -4.36
N ARG A 225 19.57 -8.09 -4.81
CA ARG A 225 20.59 -7.38 -5.58
C ARG A 225 20.14 -7.06 -6.99
N SER A 226 19.22 -7.88 -7.52
CA SER A 226 18.56 -7.70 -8.80
C SER A 226 17.06 -7.88 -8.63
N PHE A 227 16.28 -7.51 -9.64
CA PHE A 227 14.84 -7.74 -9.66
C PHE A 227 14.51 -9.22 -9.47
N ASP A 228 15.18 -10.12 -10.20
CA ASP A 228 14.97 -11.56 -10.07
C ASP A 228 15.33 -12.09 -8.66
N ASP A 229 16.36 -11.55 -8.00
CA ASP A 229 16.67 -11.90 -6.61
C ASP A 229 15.54 -11.47 -5.64
N ALA A 230 14.96 -10.29 -5.84
CA ALA A 230 13.84 -9.81 -5.04
C ALA A 230 12.60 -10.69 -5.25
N VAL A 231 12.29 -11.02 -6.51
CA VAL A 231 11.17 -11.92 -6.87
C VAL A 231 11.35 -13.30 -6.25
N ARG A 232 12.50 -13.96 -6.41
CA ARG A 232 12.76 -15.28 -5.81
C ARG A 232 12.63 -15.25 -4.30
N ARG A 233 13.07 -14.18 -3.65
CA ARG A 233 12.93 -14.02 -2.19
C ARG A 233 11.48 -13.86 -1.78
N ALA A 234 10.70 -13.09 -2.53
CA ALA A 234 9.28 -12.93 -2.30
C ALA A 234 8.51 -14.25 -2.50
N GLU A 235 8.80 -15.01 -3.56
CA GLU A 235 8.21 -16.33 -3.80
C GLU A 235 8.45 -17.28 -2.63
N ARG A 236 9.71 -17.39 -2.19
CA ARG A 236 10.07 -18.19 -1.02
C ARG A 236 9.29 -17.73 0.22
N SER A 237 9.28 -16.42 0.46
CA SER A 237 8.61 -15.85 1.62
C SER A 237 7.10 -16.11 1.59
N LEU A 238 6.43 -15.92 0.45
CA LEU A 238 5.01 -16.26 0.27
C LEU A 238 4.74 -17.75 0.51
N ALA A 239 5.64 -18.64 0.09
CA ALA A 239 5.50 -20.09 0.32
C ALA A 239 5.67 -20.48 1.80
N GLU A 240 6.45 -19.71 2.57
CA GLU A 240 6.65 -19.93 4.01
C GLU A 240 5.49 -19.41 4.87
N PHE A 241 4.68 -18.48 4.36
CA PHE A 241 3.53 -17.98 5.10
C PHE A 241 2.53 -19.07 5.45
N ARG A 242 2.00 -19.01 6.67
CA ARG A 242 0.91 -19.87 7.14
C ARG A 242 -0.17 -19.01 7.76
N VAL A 243 -1.17 -18.68 6.97
CA VAL A 243 -2.40 -18.03 7.44
C VAL A 243 -3.53 -19.04 7.32
N ARG A 244 -4.30 -19.23 8.40
CA ARG A 244 -5.45 -20.15 8.45
C ARG A 244 -6.58 -19.50 9.21
N GLY A 245 -7.80 -19.86 8.85
CA GLY A 245 -9.03 -19.34 9.45
C GLY A 245 -9.80 -18.43 8.51
N VAL A 246 -9.09 -17.77 7.60
CA VAL A 246 -9.65 -16.94 6.52
C VAL A 246 -9.02 -17.31 5.18
N ALA A 247 -9.72 -17.05 4.08
CA ALA A 247 -9.15 -17.05 2.74
C ALA A 247 -8.12 -15.90 2.63
N THR A 248 -7.11 -16.08 1.78
CA THR A 248 -6.09 -15.05 1.54
C THR A 248 -5.68 -15.04 0.08
N ASN A 249 -5.14 -13.92 -0.38
CA ASN A 249 -4.61 -13.77 -1.72
C ASN A 249 -3.20 -14.39 -1.92
N LEU A 250 -2.66 -15.15 -0.97
CA LEU A 250 -1.30 -15.71 -1.04
C LEU A 250 -1.04 -16.55 -2.30
N ALA A 251 -1.99 -17.41 -2.69
CA ALA A 251 -1.82 -18.24 -3.89
C ALA A 251 -1.83 -17.41 -5.17
N PHE A 252 -2.68 -16.40 -5.22
CA PHE A 252 -2.71 -15.43 -6.31
C PHE A 252 -1.40 -14.67 -6.45
N LEU A 253 -0.85 -14.15 -5.34
CA LEU A 253 0.46 -13.48 -5.34
C LEU A 253 1.58 -14.41 -5.82
N GLN A 254 1.58 -15.68 -5.42
CA GLN A 254 2.53 -16.67 -5.93
C GLN A 254 2.40 -16.88 -7.45
N ALA A 255 1.16 -16.93 -7.96
CA ALA A 255 0.91 -17.04 -9.40
C ALA A 255 1.38 -15.79 -10.17
N VAL A 256 1.16 -14.60 -9.63
CA VAL A 256 1.67 -13.33 -10.19
C VAL A 256 3.20 -13.37 -10.28
N LEU A 257 3.90 -13.69 -9.20
CA LEU A 257 5.37 -13.72 -9.19
C LEU A 257 5.97 -14.81 -10.10
N ALA A 258 5.27 -15.92 -10.28
CA ALA A 258 5.70 -17.00 -11.18
C ALA A 258 5.44 -16.71 -12.67
N ASN A 259 4.63 -15.69 -12.99
CA ASN A 259 4.29 -15.35 -14.37
C ASN A 259 5.49 -14.78 -15.13
N ASN A 260 5.71 -15.22 -16.37
CA ASN A 260 6.87 -14.81 -17.18
C ASN A 260 6.86 -13.33 -17.54
N ASP A 261 5.68 -12.75 -17.84
CA ASP A 261 5.58 -11.33 -18.17
C ASP A 261 5.92 -10.45 -16.94
N PHE A 262 5.45 -10.87 -15.75
CA PHE A 262 5.85 -10.22 -14.51
C PHE A 262 7.38 -10.31 -14.29
N ARG A 263 7.96 -11.49 -14.45
CA ARG A 263 9.42 -11.70 -14.30
C ARG A 263 10.25 -10.94 -15.32
N SER A 264 9.70 -10.69 -16.52
CA SER A 264 10.35 -9.84 -17.50
C SER A 264 10.32 -8.36 -17.15
N GLY A 265 9.53 -7.93 -16.16
CA GLY A 265 9.33 -6.54 -15.79
C GLY A 265 8.52 -5.73 -16.82
N SER A 266 7.72 -6.40 -17.65
CA SER A 266 6.99 -5.78 -18.76
C SER A 266 5.47 -5.80 -18.57
N VAL A 267 5.02 -5.62 -17.32
CA VAL A 267 3.60 -5.60 -16.97
C VAL A 267 3.00 -4.20 -17.10
N THR A 268 1.71 -4.15 -17.43
CA THR A 268 0.90 -2.93 -17.53
C THR A 268 -0.22 -2.95 -16.51
N THR A 269 -0.97 -1.87 -16.41
CA THR A 269 -2.10 -1.75 -15.47
C THR A 269 -3.23 -2.75 -15.73
N THR A 270 -3.31 -3.32 -16.95
CA THR A 270 -4.29 -4.36 -17.34
C THR A 270 -3.82 -5.78 -17.09
N PHE A 271 -2.60 -5.96 -16.55
CA PHE A 271 -1.93 -7.26 -16.41
C PHE A 271 -2.79 -8.34 -15.74
N ILE A 272 -3.47 -8.01 -14.66
CA ILE A 272 -4.32 -8.96 -13.91
C ILE A 272 -5.61 -9.24 -14.69
N ASP A 273 -6.24 -8.22 -15.25
CA ASP A 273 -7.54 -8.34 -15.94
C ASP A 273 -7.41 -9.18 -17.22
N GLU A 274 -6.25 -9.16 -17.88
CA GLU A 274 -5.96 -9.96 -19.07
C GLU A 274 -5.60 -11.42 -18.75
N ARG A 275 -5.45 -11.79 -17.46
CA ARG A 275 -4.94 -13.10 -17.03
C ARG A 275 -5.82 -13.73 -15.94
N PRO A 276 -7.06 -14.14 -16.29
CA PRO A 276 -7.98 -14.72 -15.32
C PRO A 276 -7.46 -16.02 -14.67
N GLU A 277 -6.49 -16.70 -15.29
CA GLU A 277 -5.82 -17.85 -14.71
C GLU A 277 -5.06 -17.56 -13.43
N LEU A 278 -4.63 -16.32 -13.21
CA LEU A 278 -3.95 -15.90 -11.98
C LEU A 278 -4.87 -16.01 -10.76
N THR A 279 -6.15 -15.72 -10.96
CA THR A 279 -7.17 -15.79 -9.89
C THR A 279 -7.65 -17.21 -9.64
N ALA A 280 -7.60 -18.07 -10.67
CA ALA A 280 -7.96 -19.48 -10.56
C ALA A 280 -6.93 -20.33 -9.82
N ALA A 281 -5.73 -19.79 -9.54
CA ALA A 281 -4.67 -20.41 -8.77
C ALA A 281 -5.05 -20.59 -7.29
N SER A 282 -6.27 -21.01 -7.01
CA SER A 282 -6.67 -21.37 -5.67
C SER A 282 -5.90 -22.61 -5.25
N VAL A 283 -5.20 -22.54 -4.17
CA VAL A 283 -4.81 -23.73 -3.42
C VAL A 283 -6.11 -24.33 -2.90
N GLY A 284 -6.73 -25.13 -3.73
CA GLY A 284 -7.89 -25.91 -3.33
C GLY A 284 -7.48 -26.74 -2.13
N ALA A 285 -7.88 -26.32 -0.93
CA ALA A 285 -7.94 -27.26 0.17
C ALA A 285 -9.02 -28.26 -0.22
N ASP A 286 -8.62 -29.40 -0.79
CA ASP A 286 -9.55 -30.47 -1.12
C ASP A 286 -10.29 -30.94 0.15
N ARG A 287 -11.40 -31.65 -0.03
CA ARG A 287 -12.18 -32.19 1.09
C ARG A 287 -11.33 -33.02 2.04
N SER A 288 -10.36 -33.75 1.50
CA SER A 288 -9.46 -34.63 2.26
C SER A 288 -8.55 -33.82 3.19
N THR A 289 -7.97 -32.72 2.69
CA THR A 289 -7.19 -31.78 3.50
C THR A 289 -8.04 -31.11 4.59
N ARG A 290 -9.30 -30.76 4.30
CA ARG A 290 -10.23 -30.22 5.32
C ARG A 290 -10.55 -31.26 6.39
N LEU A 291 -10.81 -32.52 5.98
CA LEU A 291 -11.06 -33.60 6.92
C LEU A 291 -9.84 -33.93 7.77
N LEU A 292 -8.65 -34.04 7.17
CA LEU A 292 -7.41 -34.26 7.89
C LEU A 292 -7.09 -33.14 8.89
N ARG A 293 -7.38 -31.89 8.52
CA ARG A 293 -7.27 -30.76 9.44
C ARG A 293 -8.22 -30.86 10.60
N TYR A 294 -9.50 -31.17 10.33
CA TYR A 294 -10.50 -31.36 11.39
C TYR A 294 -10.09 -32.47 12.34
N LEU A 295 -9.70 -33.62 11.81
CA LEU A 295 -9.23 -34.74 12.62
C LEU A 295 -7.92 -34.40 13.38
N GLY A 296 -6.98 -33.72 12.73
CA GLY A 296 -5.74 -33.26 13.37
C GLY A 296 -6.01 -32.23 14.48
N ASP A 297 -6.92 -31.30 14.24
CA ASP A 297 -7.31 -30.30 15.25
C ASP A 297 -7.93 -30.96 16.48
N ILE A 298 -8.87 -31.89 16.29
CA ILE A 298 -9.50 -32.62 17.39
C ILE A 298 -8.50 -33.50 18.11
N THR A 299 -7.63 -34.21 17.36
CA THR A 299 -6.75 -35.21 17.96
C THR A 299 -5.51 -34.58 18.63
N VAL A 300 -4.97 -33.50 18.03
CA VAL A 300 -3.70 -32.89 18.47
C VAL A 300 -3.92 -31.65 19.33
N ASN A 301 -4.85 -30.78 18.93
CA ASN A 301 -5.05 -29.49 19.60
C ASN A 301 -6.13 -29.51 20.69
N ARG A 302 -7.00 -30.54 20.69
CA ARG A 302 -8.07 -30.69 21.68
C ARG A 302 -8.11 -32.10 22.31
N PRO A 303 -6.97 -32.74 22.62
CA PRO A 303 -6.93 -34.09 23.18
C PRO A 303 -7.64 -34.19 24.55
N HIS A 304 -7.87 -33.06 25.22
CA HIS A 304 -8.44 -32.96 26.56
C HIS A 304 -9.68 -32.08 26.67
N GLY A 305 -10.37 -31.81 25.55
CA GLY A 305 -11.59 -30.98 25.54
C GLY A 305 -11.36 -29.57 25.00
N PRO A 306 -12.30 -28.65 25.18
CA PRO A 306 -12.21 -27.29 24.66
C PRO A 306 -11.00 -26.55 25.25
N ALA A 307 -10.36 -25.73 24.40
CA ALA A 307 -9.23 -24.91 24.83
C ALA A 307 -9.57 -24.07 26.07
N PRO A 308 -8.60 -23.87 26.97
CA PRO A 308 -8.82 -22.98 28.10
C PRO A 308 -9.25 -21.60 27.61
N THR A 309 -10.12 -21.00 28.40
CA THR A 309 -10.82 -19.73 28.21
C THR A 309 -10.09 -18.74 27.30
N GLU A 310 -10.76 -18.28 26.27
CA GLU A 310 -10.26 -17.23 25.37
C GLU A 310 -9.74 -16.04 26.20
N LEU A 311 -8.49 -15.65 25.88
CA LEU A 311 -7.97 -14.39 26.40
C LEU A 311 -8.79 -13.27 25.76
N ASP A 312 -9.62 -12.62 26.54
CA ASP A 312 -10.28 -11.39 26.11
C ASP A 312 -9.20 -10.32 25.87
N PRO A 313 -8.99 -9.88 24.63
CA PRO A 313 -7.99 -8.86 24.34
C PRO A 313 -8.29 -7.53 25.05
N HIS A 314 -9.54 -7.27 25.41
CA HIS A 314 -9.94 -6.07 26.16
C HIS A 314 -9.32 -6.04 27.57
N THR A 315 -9.03 -7.20 28.16
CA THR A 315 -8.37 -7.26 29.49
C THR A 315 -6.90 -6.81 29.46
N LYS A 316 -6.31 -6.68 28.26
CA LYS A 316 -4.93 -6.19 28.07
C LYS A 316 -4.86 -4.70 27.73
N LEU A 317 -5.99 -4.07 27.48
CA LEU A 317 -6.01 -2.62 27.26
C LEU A 317 -5.88 -1.91 28.62
N PRO A 318 -5.09 -0.83 28.69
CA PRO A 318 -5.03 -0.02 29.89
C PRO A 318 -6.43 0.51 30.22
N GLU A 319 -6.84 0.46 31.49
CA GLU A 319 -8.08 1.10 31.91
C GLU A 319 -8.03 2.59 31.60
N VAL A 320 -8.98 3.06 30.80
CA VAL A 320 -9.14 4.49 30.56
C VAL A 320 -9.84 5.08 31.79
N VAL A 321 -9.04 5.65 32.69
CA VAL A 321 -9.56 6.32 33.90
C VAL A 321 -9.89 7.77 33.52
N GLY A 322 -11.19 8.12 33.59
CA GLY A 322 -11.70 9.47 33.37
C GLY A 322 -12.26 9.71 31.96
N ALA A 323 -12.85 10.88 31.77
CA ALA A 323 -13.33 11.31 30.45
C ALA A 323 -12.12 11.55 29.52
N PRO A 324 -12.20 11.13 28.24
CA PRO A 324 -11.12 11.43 27.31
C PRO A 324 -10.91 12.95 27.20
N PRO A 325 -9.65 13.42 27.09
CA PRO A 325 -9.36 14.83 26.92
C PRO A 325 -10.01 15.38 25.63
N GLU A 326 -10.29 16.69 25.60
CA GLU A 326 -10.76 17.33 24.37
C GLU A 326 -9.78 17.05 23.23
N GLY A 327 -10.29 16.49 22.14
CA GLY A 327 -9.52 16.19 20.95
C GLY A 327 -9.70 17.24 19.85
N SER A 328 -9.06 16.98 18.72
CA SER A 328 -9.11 17.87 17.54
C SER A 328 -10.53 18.08 17.01
N LYS A 329 -11.42 17.08 17.15
CA LYS A 329 -12.82 17.21 16.72
C LYS A 329 -13.55 18.27 17.52
N GLN A 330 -13.48 18.25 18.84
CA GLN A 330 -14.11 19.25 19.70
C GLN A 330 -13.56 20.64 19.45
N LEU A 331 -12.25 20.74 19.17
CA LEU A 331 -11.61 21.99 18.81
C LEU A 331 -12.12 22.51 17.45
N LEU A 332 -12.25 21.62 16.45
CA LEU A 332 -12.82 21.95 15.15
C LEU A 332 -14.29 22.42 15.26
N ASP A 333 -15.10 21.70 16.03
CA ASP A 333 -16.51 22.04 16.25
C ASP A 333 -16.67 23.42 16.92
N ARG A 334 -15.74 23.79 17.83
CA ARG A 334 -15.73 25.09 18.52
C ARG A 334 -15.22 26.23 17.66
N LEU A 335 -14.15 26.04 16.89
CA LEU A 335 -13.47 27.12 16.14
C LEU A 335 -13.93 27.23 14.68
N GLY A 336 -14.64 26.24 14.17
CA GLY A 336 -14.93 26.10 12.76
C GLY A 336 -13.67 25.79 11.91
N PRO A 337 -13.82 25.46 10.62
CA PRO A 337 -12.70 25.03 9.77
C PRO A 337 -11.57 26.06 9.68
N ALA A 338 -11.89 27.34 9.47
CA ALA A 338 -10.91 28.40 9.32
C ALA A 338 -10.12 28.66 10.64
N GLY A 339 -10.83 28.70 11.78
CA GLY A 339 -10.22 28.87 13.09
C GLY A 339 -9.34 27.69 13.50
N PHE A 340 -9.79 26.47 13.19
CA PHE A 340 -9.03 25.26 13.43
C PHE A 340 -7.74 25.24 12.61
N ALA A 341 -7.81 25.53 11.31
CA ALA A 341 -6.63 25.63 10.46
C ALA A 341 -5.65 26.71 10.92
N ALA A 342 -6.15 27.84 11.38
CA ALA A 342 -5.30 28.90 11.98
C ALA A 342 -4.63 28.43 13.27
N SER A 343 -5.35 27.72 14.14
CA SER A 343 -4.81 27.14 15.37
C SER A 343 -3.68 26.16 15.10
N LEU A 344 -3.82 25.27 14.11
CA LEU A 344 -2.77 24.35 13.72
C LEU A 344 -1.52 25.06 13.18
N ARG A 345 -1.70 26.09 12.34
CA ARG A 345 -0.57 26.85 11.80
C ARG A 345 0.21 27.65 12.86
N ASN A 346 -0.45 28.04 13.94
CA ASN A 346 0.11 28.87 14.98
C ASN A 346 0.68 28.07 16.16
N GLN A 347 0.50 26.74 16.19
CA GLN A 347 1.08 25.91 17.25
C GLN A 347 2.57 25.70 17.02
N SER A 348 3.33 25.69 18.10
CA SER A 348 4.78 25.40 18.09
C SER A 348 5.10 23.93 18.28
N ALA A 349 4.12 23.13 18.77
CA ALA A 349 4.30 21.70 18.98
C ALA A 349 4.10 20.92 17.67
N LEU A 350 4.93 19.90 17.46
CA LEU A 350 4.74 18.94 16.36
C LEU A 350 3.37 18.29 16.44
N ALA A 351 2.60 18.35 15.36
CA ALA A 351 1.33 17.64 15.23
C ALA A 351 1.55 16.33 14.44
N VAL A 352 1.16 15.22 15.04
CA VAL A 352 1.20 13.91 14.40
C VAL A 352 -0.24 13.47 14.13
N THR A 353 -0.53 13.10 12.87
CA THR A 353 -1.82 12.56 12.48
C THR A 353 -1.67 11.06 12.22
N ASP A 354 -2.38 10.25 13.02
CA ASP A 354 -2.51 8.82 12.74
C ASP A 354 -3.56 8.62 11.64
N THR A 355 -3.15 8.06 10.50
CA THR A 355 -4.03 7.80 9.35
C THR A 355 -4.54 6.36 9.29
N THR A 356 -4.21 5.51 10.27
CA THR A 356 -4.57 4.09 10.28
C THR A 356 -6.06 3.87 10.04
N LEU A 357 -6.91 4.59 10.78
CA LEU A 357 -8.36 4.46 10.63
C LEU A 357 -8.91 5.06 9.33
N ARG A 358 -8.23 6.08 8.77
CA ARG A 358 -8.60 6.65 7.47
C ARG A 358 -8.39 5.63 6.35
N ASP A 359 -7.22 5.03 6.30
CA ASP A 359 -6.87 4.08 5.24
C ASP A 359 -7.70 2.79 5.37
N ALA A 360 -7.97 2.34 6.59
CA ALA A 360 -8.89 1.24 6.84
C ALA A 360 -10.31 1.49 6.33
N HIS A 361 -10.79 2.72 6.35
CA HIS A 361 -12.15 3.06 5.91
C HIS A 361 -12.28 3.28 4.40
N GLN A 362 -11.21 3.64 3.69
CA GLN A 362 -11.22 3.87 2.24
C GLN A 362 -11.38 2.60 1.41
N SER A 363 -11.21 1.43 2.02
CA SER A 363 -11.24 0.11 1.35
C SER A 363 -12.57 -0.62 1.49
N ILE A 364 -13.61 0.04 2.00
CA ILE A 364 -14.95 -0.54 2.19
C ILE A 364 -15.87 -0.25 1.00
#